data_cd77dc17d21cdc43ca9880e1bbad5652
#
_entry.id   cd77dc17d21cdc43ca9880e1bbad5652
#
_cell.length_a   1.000
_cell.length_b   1.000
_cell.length_c   1.000
_cell.angle_alpha   90.00
_cell.angle_beta   90.00
_cell.angle_gamma   90.00
#
_symmetry.space_group_name_H-M   'P 1'
#
loop_
_entity.id
_entity.type
_entity.pdbx_description
1 polymer ?
#
loop_
_entity_poly.entity_id
_entity_poly.type
_entity_poly.pdbx_seq_one_letter_code
_entity_poly.pdbx_strand_id
1 'polypeptide(L)'
;MEETSEIQINDPLRPDDVDLRTLVSHRTAVQANDTIESVFATFAKDNVEFIAILDSGKLAGLCSRHQISELLAGRYGFSLWARKAIGRHLSPNEIRVLVTTPISDVLKKVFARGEEAFYDDILLVGENESFLGLITTKTLFKVQNALLRTNIRDLVEKDREIQAKNEQTQMDLRMAMELQQALMPVTYPLFPAGSAVETAHLRFSHIYLPASLIGGDFFFIARVSDSCAGIFICDVMGHGVRSALITSMLRALIEGLGSEAADPGQLMTRLNSELTSILKQTGTVLFVTAVYCTVDSETGQLHFARAGHPSPLRMCDENKQIEVLSGQSDSDRLSACCQEHITIQVPPLSRQGIASCCLPMDSSKRRMAVAGSSEWTG
;
A
#
# COMPACT_ATOMS: atom_id res chain seq x y z
N MET A 1 -49.80 28.76 13.94
CA MET A 1 -49.53 27.53 13.19
C MET A 1 -48.32 27.87 12.31
N GLU A 2 -47.15 27.74 12.87
CA GLU A 2 -45.90 27.76 12.09
C GLU A 2 -45.56 26.29 11.84
N GLU A 3 -45.56 25.92 10.58
CA GLU A 3 -45.14 24.61 10.10
C GLU A 3 -43.70 24.35 10.57
N THR A 4 -43.55 23.35 11.39
CA THR A 4 -42.25 22.72 11.66
C THR A 4 -41.71 22.22 10.33
N SER A 5 -40.84 23.00 9.69
CA SER A 5 -40.12 22.56 8.49
C SER A 5 -39.34 21.31 8.85
N GLU A 6 -39.84 20.15 8.41
CA GLU A 6 -39.05 18.93 8.41
C GLU A 6 -37.78 19.17 7.61
N ILE A 7 -36.65 19.09 8.27
CA ILE A 7 -35.34 19.18 7.63
C ILE A 7 -35.28 18.02 6.66
N GLN A 8 -35.52 18.28 5.38
CA GLN A 8 -35.23 17.33 4.30
C GLN A 8 -33.71 17.34 4.09
N ILE A 9 -33.04 16.45 4.81
CA ILE A 9 -31.59 16.22 4.64
C ILE A 9 -31.43 15.32 3.41
N ASN A 10 -31.55 15.90 2.21
CA ASN A 10 -31.38 15.17 0.94
C ASN A 10 -30.03 15.42 0.24
N ASP A 11 -29.25 16.38 0.72
CA ASP A 11 -27.89 16.64 0.20
C ASP A 11 -26.81 16.01 1.07
N PRO A 12 -25.62 15.70 0.50
CA PRO A 12 -24.51 15.16 1.27
C PRO A 12 -24.09 16.16 2.34
N LEU A 13 -24.53 15.90 3.56
CA LEU A 13 -24.26 16.75 4.71
C LEU A 13 -22.81 16.57 5.16
N ARG A 14 -22.04 17.65 5.23
CA ARG A 14 -20.70 17.66 5.82
C ARG A 14 -20.74 18.27 7.21
N PRO A 15 -19.86 17.87 8.14
CA PRO A 15 -19.84 18.42 9.50
C PRO A 15 -19.70 19.94 9.54
N ASP A 16 -18.93 20.51 8.61
CA ASP A 16 -18.66 21.96 8.57
C ASP A 16 -19.82 22.79 8.02
N ASP A 17 -20.80 22.13 7.36
CA ASP A 17 -21.95 22.80 6.73
C ASP A 17 -23.16 22.88 7.69
N VAL A 18 -23.06 22.29 8.89
CA VAL A 18 -24.19 22.20 9.82
C VAL A 18 -24.25 23.45 10.72
N ASP A 19 -25.22 24.33 10.47
CA ASP A 19 -25.55 25.41 11.41
C ASP A 19 -26.48 24.88 12.50
N LEU A 20 -26.02 24.93 13.76
CA LEU A 20 -26.80 24.48 14.93
C LEU A 20 -28.14 25.22 15.10
N ARG A 21 -28.28 26.45 14.58
CA ARG A 21 -29.54 27.20 14.61
C ARG A 21 -30.64 26.50 13.82
N THR A 22 -30.29 25.85 12.74
CA THR A 22 -31.24 25.08 11.89
C THR A 22 -31.74 23.82 12.57
N LEU A 23 -31.01 23.33 13.57
CA LEU A 23 -31.33 22.12 14.32
C LEU A 23 -32.26 22.36 15.51
N VAL A 24 -32.56 23.63 15.84
CA VAL A 24 -33.46 23.95 16.94
C VAL A 24 -34.82 23.31 16.73
N SER A 25 -35.20 22.43 17.65
CA SER A 25 -36.48 21.69 17.58
C SER A 25 -37.65 22.50 18.15
N HIS A 26 -37.42 23.26 19.23
CA HIS A 26 -38.37 24.17 19.82
C HIS A 26 -37.70 25.21 20.70
N ARG A 27 -38.47 26.23 21.07
CA ARG A 27 -37.98 27.36 21.93
C ARG A 27 -38.82 27.52 23.17
N THR A 28 -39.48 26.47 23.64
CA THR A 28 -40.31 26.50 24.82
C THR A 28 -39.48 26.83 26.05
N ALA A 29 -39.81 27.88 26.73
CA ALA A 29 -39.15 28.35 27.94
C ALA A 29 -40.18 28.89 28.93
N VAL A 30 -39.86 28.82 30.24
CA VAL A 30 -40.69 29.31 31.34
C VAL A 30 -39.80 30.12 32.30
N GLN A 31 -40.43 30.94 33.15
CA GLN A 31 -39.67 31.73 34.14
C GLN A 31 -39.41 30.90 35.41
N ALA A 32 -38.27 31.13 36.05
CA ALA A 32 -37.90 30.44 37.29
C ALA A 32 -38.93 30.60 38.43
N ASN A 33 -39.69 31.68 38.39
CA ASN A 33 -40.76 31.95 39.36
C ASN A 33 -42.11 31.36 39.01
N ASP A 34 -42.27 30.73 37.80
CA ASP A 34 -43.49 30.05 37.41
C ASP A 34 -43.74 28.88 38.34
N THR A 35 -45.04 28.57 38.58
CA THR A 35 -45.41 27.45 39.42
C THR A 35 -45.23 26.13 38.71
N ILE A 36 -44.89 25.08 39.45
CA ILE A 36 -44.71 23.75 38.91
C ILE A 36 -45.95 23.28 38.16
N GLU A 37 -47.17 23.60 38.62
CA GLU A 37 -48.46 23.30 37.98
C GLU A 37 -48.56 23.96 36.60
N SER A 38 -48.21 25.27 36.50
CA SER A 38 -48.24 25.97 35.22
C SER A 38 -47.21 25.41 34.21
N VAL A 39 -46.01 25.07 34.69
CA VAL A 39 -44.98 24.44 33.87
C VAL A 39 -45.41 23.04 33.38
N PHE A 40 -46.05 22.25 34.27
CA PHE A 40 -46.60 20.95 33.91
C PHE A 40 -47.68 21.07 32.82
N ALA A 41 -48.55 22.05 32.88
CA ALA A 41 -49.54 22.33 31.84
C ALA A 41 -48.85 22.73 30.50
N THR A 42 -47.73 23.44 30.54
CA THR A 42 -46.96 23.82 29.33
C THR A 42 -46.41 22.60 28.61
N PHE A 43 -45.88 21.61 29.33
CA PHE A 43 -45.42 20.35 28.71
C PHE A 43 -46.53 19.66 27.89
N ALA A 44 -47.77 19.61 28.42
CA ALA A 44 -48.86 19.00 27.73
C ALA A 44 -49.36 19.84 26.54
N LYS A 45 -49.38 21.19 26.68
CA LYS A 45 -49.80 22.10 25.62
C LYS A 45 -48.85 22.10 24.43
N ASP A 46 -47.54 22.16 24.66
CA ASP A 46 -46.52 22.30 23.63
C ASP A 46 -45.99 20.93 23.17
N ASN A 47 -46.43 19.84 23.79
CA ASN A 47 -46.05 18.45 23.51
C ASN A 47 -44.52 18.26 23.46
N VAL A 48 -43.82 18.80 24.48
CA VAL A 48 -42.38 18.72 24.65
C VAL A 48 -42.00 17.91 25.88
N GLU A 49 -40.83 17.32 25.91
CA GLU A 49 -40.29 16.55 27.04
C GLU A 49 -39.37 17.39 27.94
N PHE A 50 -38.76 18.44 27.38
CA PHE A 50 -37.87 19.33 28.07
C PHE A 50 -38.27 20.80 27.85
N ILE A 51 -38.07 21.63 28.85
CA ILE A 51 -38.38 23.05 28.80
C ILE A 51 -37.18 23.80 29.40
N ALA A 52 -36.77 24.90 28.78
CA ALA A 52 -35.75 25.80 29.33
C ALA A 52 -36.33 26.65 30.44
N ILE A 53 -35.58 26.86 31.48
CA ILE A 53 -35.93 27.76 32.59
C ILE A 53 -35.09 29.02 32.51
N LEU A 54 -35.78 30.15 32.49
CA LEU A 54 -35.15 31.47 32.44
C LEU A 54 -35.29 32.17 33.80
N ASP A 55 -34.23 32.82 34.27
CA ASP A 55 -34.27 33.72 35.43
C ASP A 55 -33.86 35.12 34.99
N SER A 56 -34.75 36.05 35.11
CA SER A 56 -34.50 37.46 34.73
C SER A 56 -33.96 37.61 33.30
N GLY A 57 -34.47 36.75 32.37
CA GLY A 57 -34.07 36.75 30.96
C GLY A 57 -32.79 35.97 30.66
N LYS A 58 -32.11 35.41 31.64
CA LYS A 58 -30.94 34.53 31.46
C LYS A 58 -31.30 33.08 31.63
N LEU A 59 -30.59 32.19 30.90
CA LEU A 59 -30.79 30.77 31.00
C LEU A 59 -30.35 30.24 32.37
N ALA A 60 -31.33 29.80 33.18
CA ALA A 60 -31.09 29.19 34.49
C ALA A 60 -30.81 27.68 34.36
N GLY A 61 -31.52 26.99 33.47
CA GLY A 61 -31.31 25.55 33.29
C GLY A 61 -32.39 24.86 32.45
N LEU A 62 -32.45 23.56 32.58
CA LEU A 62 -33.36 22.66 31.89
C LEU A 62 -34.25 21.95 32.91
N CYS A 63 -35.49 21.68 32.52
CA CYS A 63 -36.45 20.88 33.32
C CYS A 63 -37.08 19.80 32.44
N SER A 64 -37.16 18.58 32.94
CA SER A 64 -37.82 17.49 32.23
C SER A 64 -39.26 17.23 32.69
N ARG A 65 -40.11 16.86 31.76
CA ARG A 65 -41.50 16.43 32.03
C ARG A 65 -41.54 15.28 33.02
N HIS A 66 -40.62 14.33 32.88
CA HIS A 66 -40.55 13.15 33.76
C HIS A 66 -40.30 13.56 35.22
N GLN A 67 -39.31 14.42 35.49
CA GLN A 67 -39.01 14.90 36.83
C GLN A 67 -40.20 15.61 37.51
N ILE A 68 -40.91 16.43 36.74
CA ILE A 68 -42.07 17.13 37.24
C ILE A 68 -43.25 16.18 37.47
N SER A 69 -43.46 15.23 36.56
CA SER A 69 -44.51 14.22 36.73
C SER A 69 -44.25 13.36 37.96
N GLU A 70 -43.06 12.92 38.21
CA GLU A 70 -42.64 12.16 39.39
C GLU A 70 -42.82 12.96 40.68
N LEU A 71 -42.46 14.22 40.69
CA LEU A 71 -42.64 15.10 41.81
C LEU A 71 -44.11 15.30 42.18
N LEU A 72 -44.97 15.46 41.19
CA LEU A 72 -46.42 15.66 41.39
C LEU A 72 -47.20 14.36 41.67
N ALA A 73 -46.68 13.20 41.22
CA ALA A 73 -47.36 11.91 41.39
C ALA A 73 -47.30 11.36 42.84
N GLY A 74 -46.40 11.82 43.66
CA GLY A 74 -46.27 11.40 45.05
C GLY A 74 -47.57 11.62 45.83
N ARG A 75 -47.84 10.81 46.90
CA ARG A 75 -49.09 10.77 47.65
C ARG A 75 -49.63 12.16 48.12
N TYR A 76 -48.71 13.10 48.32
CA TYR A 76 -49.01 14.51 48.67
C TYR A 76 -48.33 15.48 47.72
N GLY A 77 -47.76 14.98 46.62
CA GLY A 77 -46.87 15.73 45.74
C GLY A 77 -47.54 17.00 45.19
N PHE A 78 -48.74 16.88 44.66
CA PHE A 78 -49.47 18.04 44.14
C PHE A 78 -49.72 19.10 45.20
N SER A 79 -50.15 18.75 46.40
CA SER A 79 -50.43 19.67 47.48
C SER A 79 -49.17 20.40 48.00
N LEU A 80 -48.03 19.72 47.96
CA LEU A 80 -46.76 20.23 48.45
C LEU A 80 -46.01 21.08 47.41
N TRP A 81 -46.10 20.69 46.16
CA TRP A 81 -45.17 21.19 45.10
C TRP A 81 -45.87 22.02 44.02
N ALA A 82 -47.17 21.82 43.71
CA ALA A 82 -47.84 22.49 42.59
C ALA A 82 -47.64 24.03 42.56
N ARG A 83 -47.70 24.66 43.70
CA ARG A 83 -47.57 26.12 43.86
C ARG A 83 -46.16 26.61 44.13
N LYS A 84 -45.16 25.73 44.13
CA LYS A 84 -43.75 26.13 44.33
C LYS A 84 -43.14 26.59 43.00
N ALA A 85 -42.13 27.48 43.09
CA ALA A 85 -41.39 27.96 41.93
C ALA A 85 -40.52 26.86 41.32
N ILE A 86 -40.51 26.75 39.99
CA ILE A 86 -39.79 25.69 39.22
C ILE A 86 -38.26 25.87 39.30
N GLY A 87 -37.72 27.08 39.52
CA GLY A 87 -36.31 27.37 39.50
C GLY A 87 -35.44 26.57 40.48
N ARG A 88 -36.05 25.79 41.40
CA ARG A 88 -35.37 24.90 42.34
C ARG A 88 -35.29 23.44 41.85
N HIS A 89 -35.90 23.12 40.70
CA HIS A 89 -36.06 21.78 40.15
C HIS A 89 -35.44 21.69 38.76
N LEU A 90 -34.16 22.05 38.66
CA LEU A 90 -33.37 22.00 37.42
C LEU A 90 -32.80 20.62 37.23
N SER A 91 -32.66 20.19 35.98
CA SER A 91 -31.97 18.96 35.63
C SER A 91 -30.44 19.09 35.95
N PRO A 92 -29.85 18.13 36.68
CA PRO A 92 -28.45 18.26 37.14
C PRO A 92 -27.40 18.11 36.03
N ASN A 93 -27.74 17.48 34.92
CA ASN A 93 -26.80 17.07 33.87
C ASN A 93 -27.07 17.77 32.54
N GLU A 94 -27.53 19.01 32.55
CA GLU A 94 -27.81 19.74 31.32
C GLU A 94 -26.55 20.00 30.49
N ILE A 95 -26.67 19.90 29.16
CA ILE A 95 -25.60 20.32 28.23
C ILE A 95 -26.01 21.65 27.60
N ARG A 96 -25.17 22.64 27.79
CA ARG A 96 -25.21 23.91 27.05
C ARG A 96 -24.20 23.89 25.94
N VAL A 97 -24.60 24.29 24.76
CA VAL A 97 -23.79 24.30 23.55
C VAL A 97 -23.85 25.72 22.97
N LEU A 98 -22.68 26.28 22.71
CA LEU A 98 -22.57 27.56 22.01
C LEU A 98 -22.93 27.32 20.52
N VAL A 99 -23.61 28.29 19.93
CA VAL A 99 -24.02 28.27 18.52
C VAL A 99 -22.85 28.10 17.54
N THR A 100 -21.66 28.48 17.94
CA THR A 100 -20.42 28.36 17.16
C THR A 100 -19.70 27.01 17.33
N THR A 101 -20.22 26.13 18.20
CA THR A 101 -19.61 24.81 18.44
C THR A 101 -19.77 23.91 17.22
N PRO A 102 -18.70 23.28 16.71
CA PRO A 102 -18.82 22.31 15.62
C PRO A 102 -19.75 21.16 15.98
N ILE A 103 -20.57 20.72 15.03
CA ILE A 103 -21.53 19.62 15.26
C ILE A 103 -20.83 18.32 15.71
N SER A 104 -19.62 18.05 15.23
CA SER A 104 -18.81 16.90 15.65
C SER A 104 -18.55 16.87 17.15
N ASP A 105 -18.31 18.04 17.76
CA ASP A 105 -18.03 18.15 19.19
C ASP A 105 -19.32 18.12 20.01
N VAL A 106 -20.42 18.64 19.45
CA VAL A 106 -21.75 18.48 20.04
C VAL A 106 -22.11 17.01 20.13
N LEU A 107 -21.99 16.26 19.02
CA LEU A 107 -22.28 14.84 18.98
C LEU A 107 -21.41 14.02 19.95
N LYS A 108 -20.11 14.31 20.01
CA LYS A 108 -19.20 13.67 20.99
C LYS A 108 -19.68 13.90 22.44
N LYS A 109 -20.01 15.14 22.81
CA LYS A 109 -20.49 15.49 24.15
C LYS A 109 -21.79 14.78 24.49
N VAL A 110 -22.74 14.74 23.55
CA VAL A 110 -24.05 14.15 23.76
C VAL A 110 -23.98 12.64 23.90
N PHE A 111 -23.22 11.96 23.02
CA PHE A 111 -23.11 10.49 23.05
C PHE A 111 -22.14 9.96 24.12
N ALA A 112 -21.39 10.83 24.78
CA ALA A 112 -20.58 10.47 25.96
C ALA A 112 -21.37 10.52 27.28
N ARG A 113 -22.67 10.88 27.25
CA ARG A 113 -23.54 10.90 28.44
C ARG A 113 -23.81 9.49 28.98
N GLY A 114 -24.02 9.42 30.30
CA GLY A 114 -24.55 8.21 30.93
C GLY A 114 -26.00 7.92 30.50
N GLU A 115 -26.46 6.68 30.75
CA GLU A 115 -27.79 6.21 30.34
C GLU A 115 -28.94 7.10 30.81
N GLU A 116 -28.86 7.65 32.02
CA GLU A 116 -29.92 8.48 32.64
C GLU A 116 -30.17 9.80 31.87
N ALA A 117 -29.11 10.42 31.33
CA ALA A 117 -29.19 11.70 30.62
C ALA A 117 -29.12 11.56 29.10
N PHE A 118 -29.11 10.32 28.59
CA PHE A 118 -28.89 10.06 27.17
C PHE A 118 -29.95 10.70 26.25
N TYR A 119 -31.17 10.77 26.70
CA TYR A 119 -32.31 11.31 25.95
C TYR A 119 -32.58 12.80 26.23
N ASP A 120 -31.78 13.43 27.11
CA ASP A 120 -31.99 14.83 27.45
C ASP A 120 -31.71 15.73 26.25
N ASP A 121 -32.58 16.72 26.04
CA ASP A 121 -32.38 17.74 25.04
C ASP A 121 -31.19 18.62 25.39
N ILE A 122 -30.59 19.25 24.42
CA ILE A 122 -29.47 20.18 24.63
C ILE A 122 -29.95 21.63 24.49
N LEU A 123 -29.39 22.48 25.31
CA LEU A 123 -29.63 23.89 25.31
C LEU A 123 -28.68 24.59 24.35
N LEU A 124 -29.21 25.21 23.30
CA LEU A 124 -28.42 26.03 22.38
C LEU A 124 -28.40 27.46 22.91
N VAL A 125 -27.18 27.99 23.09
CA VAL A 125 -26.95 29.35 23.61
C VAL A 125 -26.15 30.19 22.61
N GLY A 126 -26.43 31.47 22.58
CA GLY A 126 -25.65 32.48 21.84
C GLY A 126 -24.40 32.90 22.59
N GLU A 127 -23.58 33.74 21.98
CA GLU A 127 -22.32 34.24 22.53
C GLU A 127 -22.50 35.00 23.86
N ASN A 128 -23.68 35.60 24.09
CA ASN A 128 -24.01 36.33 25.31
C ASN A 128 -24.82 35.47 26.32
N GLU A 129 -24.70 34.15 26.25
CA GLU A 129 -25.50 33.20 27.03
C GLU A 129 -27.03 33.34 26.82
N SER A 130 -27.44 33.99 25.73
CA SER A 130 -28.85 34.11 25.38
C SER A 130 -29.38 32.74 24.94
N PHE A 131 -30.56 32.39 25.44
CA PHE A 131 -31.24 31.14 25.02
C PHE A 131 -31.73 31.27 23.59
N LEU A 132 -31.29 30.33 22.73
CA LEU A 132 -31.65 30.24 21.30
C LEU A 132 -32.70 29.16 21.02
N GLY A 133 -32.72 28.11 21.82
CA GLY A 133 -33.67 27.00 21.68
C GLY A 133 -33.10 25.68 22.20
N LEU A 134 -33.92 24.63 22.07
CA LEU A 134 -33.58 23.28 22.43
C LEU A 134 -33.41 22.45 21.16
N ILE A 135 -32.40 21.60 21.16
CA ILE A 135 -32.17 20.61 20.11
C ILE A 135 -32.44 19.23 20.72
N THR A 136 -33.43 18.54 20.18
CA THR A 136 -33.78 17.21 20.67
C THR A 136 -32.73 16.17 20.28
N THR A 137 -32.51 15.18 21.12
CA THR A 137 -31.66 14.05 20.83
C THR A 137 -32.08 13.34 19.55
N LYS A 138 -33.38 13.28 19.24
CA LYS A 138 -33.91 12.76 17.98
C LYS A 138 -33.34 13.51 16.75
N THR A 139 -33.26 14.84 16.81
CA THR A 139 -32.69 15.65 15.72
C THR A 139 -31.20 15.38 15.55
N LEU A 140 -30.45 15.25 16.65
CA LEU A 140 -29.03 14.92 16.61
C LEU A 140 -28.77 13.53 16.01
N PHE A 141 -29.59 12.54 16.31
CA PHE A 141 -29.53 11.23 15.67
C PHE A 141 -29.77 11.28 14.15
N LYS A 142 -30.76 12.10 13.71
CA LYS A 142 -30.98 12.30 12.27
C LYS A 142 -29.75 12.88 11.60
N VAL A 143 -29.14 13.91 12.18
CA VAL A 143 -27.90 14.54 11.66
C VAL A 143 -26.76 13.53 11.64
N GLN A 144 -26.53 12.81 12.73
CA GLN A 144 -25.48 11.79 12.79
C GLN A 144 -25.63 10.73 11.71
N ASN A 145 -26.84 10.22 11.52
CA ASN A 145 -27.13 9.23 10.48
C ASN A 145 -26.89 9.80 9.07
N ALA A 146 -27.22 11.07 8.83
CA ALA A 146 -26.97 11.71 7.55
C ALA A 146 -25.47 11.86 7.29
N LEU A 147 -24.69 12.32 8.28
CA LEU A 147 -23.22 12.41 8.21
C LEU A 147 -22.58 11.04 7.96
N LEU A 148 -23.02 10.00 8.67
CA LEU A 148 -22.53 8.63 8.48
C LEU A 148 -22.80 8.11 7.07
N ARG A 149 -24.00 8.34 6.52
CA ARG A 149 -24.34 7.93 5.14
C ARG A 149 -23.46 8.62 4.11
N THR A 150 -23.17 9.91 4.29
CA THR A 150 -22.26 10.66 3.39
C THR A 150 -20.84 10.08 3.45
N ASN A 151 -20.31 9.88 4.66
CA ASN A 151 -18.97 9.31 4.83
C ASN A 151 -18.85 7.90 4.23
N ILE A 152 -19.87 7.04 4.42
CA ILE A 152 -19.87 5.69 3.82
C ILE A 152 -19.87 5.77 2.29
N ARG A 153 -20.67 6.68 1.70
CA ARG A 153 -20.68 6.87 0.25
C ARG A 153 -19.31 7.28 -0.28
N ASP A 154 -18.67 8.28 0.35
CA ASP A 154 -17.35 8.77 -0.05
C ASP A 154 -16.27 7.69 0.08
N LEU A 155 -16.33 6.86 1.14
CA LEU A 155 -15.42 5.74 1.32
C LEU A 155 -15.59 4.66 0.24
N VAL A 156 -16.83 4.30 -0.11
CA VAL A 156 -17.11 3.32 -1.17
C VAL A 156 -16.64 3.83 -2.54
N GLU A 157 -16.81 5.11 -2.82
CA GLU A 157 -16.33 5.70 -4.07
C GLU A 157 -14.81 5.69 -4.16
N LYS A 158 -14.11 6.10 -3.10
CA LYS A 158 -12.65 6.04 -3.02
C LYS A 158 -12.11 4.61 -3.15
N ASP A 159 -12.77 3.65 -2.51
CA ASP A 159 -12.38 2.23 -2.61
C ASP A 159 -12.48 1.73 -4.06
N ARG A 160 -13.55 2.07 -4.77
CA ARG A 160 -13.69 1.74 -6.20
C ARG A 160 -12.59 2.35 -7.07
N GLU A 161 -12.23 3.62 -6.81
CA GLU A 161 -11.14 4.28 -7.53
C GLU A 161 -9.79 3.59 -7.28
N ILE A 162 -9.52 3.22 -6.02
CA ILE A 162 -8.29 2.50 -5.64
C ILE A 162 -8.25 1.13 -6.31
N GLN A 163 -9.36 0.38 -6.32
CA GLN A 163 -9.45 -0.91 -6.97
C GLN A 163 -9.19 -0.81 -8.48
N ALA A 164 -9.82 0.14 -9.17
CA ALA A 164 -9.61 0.36 -10.60
C ALA A 164 -8.14 0.71 -10.92
N LYS A 165 -7.50 1.56 -10.12
CA LYS A 165 -6.07 1.88 -10.27
C LYS A 165 -5.16 0.68 -10.02
N ASN A 166 -5.49 -0.15 -9.02
CA ASN A 166 -4.74 -1.37 -8.74
C ASN A 166 -4.83 -2.38 -9.88
N GLU A 167 -6.02 -2.58 -10.45
CA GLU A 167 -6.21 -3.46 -11.61
C GLU A 167 -5.39 -2.97 -12.81
N GLN A 168 -5.45 -1.67 -13.11
CA GLN A 168 -4.64 -1.08 -14.19
C GLN A 168 -3.15 -1.29 -13.95
N THR A 169 -2.66 -1.01 -12.74
CA THR A 169 -1.25 -1.20 -12.38
C THR A 169 -0.82 -2.66 -12.54
N GLN A 170 -1.67 -3.62 -12.14
CA GLN A 170 -1.38 -5.04 -12.31
C GLN A 170 -1.32 -5.45 -13.79
N MET A 171 -2.18 -4.90 -14.65
CA MET A 171 -2.12 -5.14 -16.09
C MET A 171 -0.81 -4.62 -16.68
N ASP A 172 -0.40 -3.40 -16.34
CA ASP A 172 0.85 -2.80 -16.82
C ASP A 172 2.07 -3.61 -16.38
N LEU A 173 2.07 -4.11 -15.13
CA LEU A 173 3.12 -4.99 -14.63
C LEU A 173 3.18 -6.34 -15.36
N ARG A 174 2.04 -6.94 -15.69
CA ARG A 174 1.98 -8.18 -16.48
C ARG A 174 2.55 -7.97 -17.88
N MET A 175 2.18 -6.89 -18.55
CA MET A 175 2.74 -6.55 -19.87
C MET A 175 4.26 -6.36 -19.80
N ALA A 176 4.76 -5.67 -18.77
CA ALA A 176 6.19 -5.49 -18.58
C ALA A 176 6.91 -6.84 -18.32
N MET A 177 6.29 -7.76 -17.58
CA MET A 177 6.79 -9.12 -17.38
C MET A 177 6.90 -9.90 -18.69
N GLU A 178 5.86 -9.85 -19.52
CA GLU A 178 5.86 -10.52 -20.83
C GLU A 178 6.97 -9.98 -21.73
N LEU A 179 7.17 -8.65 -21.74
CA LEU A 179 8.27 -8.03 -22.48
C LEU A 179 9.65 -8.46 -21.93
N GLN A 180 9.82 -8.50 -20.61
CA GLN A 180 11.07 -8.97 -20.00
C GLN A 180 11.36 -10.43 -20.33
N GLN A 181 10.34 -11.30 -20.27
CA GLN A 181 10.49 -12.72 -20.64
C GLN A 181 10.85 -12.89 -22.13
N ALA A 182 10.31 -12.06 -23.01
CA ALA A 182 10.65 -12.09 -24.43
C ALA A 182 12.11 -11.71 -24.72
N LEU A 183 12.79 -11.02 -23.80
CA LEU A 183 14.21 -10.70 -23.90
C LEU A 183 15.13 -11.89 -23.56
N MET A 184 14.60 -12.91 -22.88
CA MET A 184 15.35 -14.11 -22.55
C MET A 184 15.37 -15.09 -23.73
N PRO A 185 16.44 -15.91 -23.88
CA PRO A 185 16.53 -16.86 -24.97
C PRO A 185 15.47 -17.96 -24.83
N VAL A 186 14.60 -18.07 -25.81
CA VAL A 186 13.66 -19.18 -25.97
C VAL A 186 14.34 -20.39 -26.59
N THR A 187 15.29 -20.14 -27.50
CA THR A 187 16.09 -21.16 -28.18
C THR A 187 17.55 -20.80 -28.02
N TYR A 188 18.40 -21.83 -27.99
CA TYR A 188 19.83 -21.64 -27.85
C TYR A 188 20.57 -21.87 -29.16
N PRO A 189 21.65 -21.11 -29.42
CA PRO A 189 22.53 -21.41 -30.55
C PRO A 189 23.22 -22.75 -30.35
N LEU A 190 23.38 -23.50 -31.44
CA LEU A 190 24.13 -24.75 -31.48
C LEU A 190 25.61 -24.46 -31.80
N PHE A 191 26.51 -25.23 -31.15
CA PHE A 191 27.96 -25.06 -31.32
C PHE A 191 28.64 -26.40 -31.60
N PRO A 192 29.55 -26.48 -32.59
CA PRO A 192 29.87 -25.45 -33.59
C PRO A 192 28.66 -25.02 -34.42
N ALA A 193 28.74 -23.86 -35.08
CA ALA A 193 27.68 -23.34 -35.92
C ALA A 193 27.33 -24.37 -37.04
N GLY A 194 26.02 -24.56 -37.28
CA GLY A 194 25.57 -25.53 -38.28
C GLY A 194 25.47 -26.99 -37.80
N SER A 195 25.83 -27.27 -36.53
CA SER A 195 25.65 -28.60 -35.96
C SER A 195 24.15 -28.96 -35.85
N ALA A 196 23.83 -30.23 -35.94
CA ALA A 196 22.52 -30.74 -35.51
C ALA A 196 22.47 -30.81 -33.97
N VAL A 197 21.27 -30.85 -33.39
CA VAL A 197 21.08 -30.90 -31.93
C VAL A 197 21.84 -32.10 -31.31
N GLU A 198 21.85 -33.23 -31.99
CA GLU A 198 22.49 -34.48 -31.55
C GLU A 198 24.03 -34.41 -31.56
N THR A 199 24.60 -33.60 -32.47
CA THR A 199 26.05 -33.45 -32.66
C THR A 199 26.61 -32.18 -32.07
N ALA A 200 25.80 -31.29 -31.50
CA ALA A 200 26.26 -30.10 -30.87
C ALA A 200 27.11 -30.39 -29.62
N HIS A 201 28.25 -29.74 -29.53
CA HIS A 201 29.21 -29.91 -28.44
C HIS A 201 28.74 -29.20 -27.16
N LEU A 202 28.02 -28.07 -27.31
CA LEU A 202 27.46 -27.33 -26.15
C LEU A 202 25.95 -27.43 -26.18
N ARG A 203 25.39 -27.71 -25.00
CA ARG A 203 23.95 -27.71 -24.76
C ARG A 203 23.65 -26.80 -23.56
N PHE A 204 22.59 -26.03 -23.68
CA PHE A 204 22.17 -25.08 -22.64
C PHE A 204 20.79 -25.45 -22.13
N SER A 205 20.63 -25.31 -20.82
CA SER A 205 19.34 -25.33 -20.14
C SER A 205 19.31 -24.29 -19.05
N HIS A 206 18.14 -23.80 -18.70
CA HIS A 206 17.98 -22.84 -17.61
C HIS A 206 16.74 -23.14 -16.79
N ILE A 207 16.78 -22.67 -15.54
CA ILE A 207 15.62 -22.60 -14.66
C ILE A 207 15.55 -21.14 -14.21
N TYR A 208 14.45 -20.46 -14.56
CA TYR A 208 14.20 -19.08 -14.16
C TYR A 208 12.97 -19.01 -13.26
N LEU A 209 13.16 -18.62 -11.99
CA LEU A 209 12.11 -18.55 -10.98
C LEU A 209 12.16 -17.17 -10.31
N PRO A 210 11.53 -16.14 -10.90
CA PRO A 210 11.55 -14.80 -10.34
C PRO A 210 10.81 -14.75 -9.00
N ALA A 211 11.33 -13.97 -8.05
CA ALA A 211 10.72 -13.77 -6.74
C ALA A 211 9.48 -12.86 -6.77
N SER A 212 9.33 -12.04 -7.82
CA SER A 212 8.21 -11.15 -8.08
C SER A 212 7.78 -11.22 -9.54
N LEU A 213 6.67 -10.57 -9.90
CA LEU A 213 6.20 -10.54 -11.30
C LEU A 213 7.29 -10.07 -12.27
N ILE A 214 8.09 -9.08 -11.87
CA ILE A 214 9.19 -8.55 -12.66
C ILE A 214 10.44 -8.54 -11.78
N GLY A 215 11.53 -9.19 -12.27
CA GLY A 215 12.77 -9.38 -11.53
C GLY A 215 13.92 -8.49 -11.97
N GLY A 216 14.99 -8.43 -11.14
CA GLY A 216 16.29 -7.89 -11.49
C GLY A 216 17.20 -8.92 -12.15
N ASP A 217 16.86 -10.19 -12.02
CA ASP A 217 17.63 -11.30 -12.58
C ASP A 217 17.46 -11.38 -14.09
N PHE A 218 18.57 -11.53 -14.80
CA PHE A 218 18.58 -11.66 -16.25
C PHE A 218 19.74 -12.54 -16.70
N PHE A 219 19.53 -13.32 -17.75
CA PHE A 219 20.57 -14.07 -18.40
C PHE A 219 20.42 -13.99 -19.92
N PHE A 220 21.56 -14.18 -20.59
CA PHE A 220 21.63 -14.19 -22.04
C PHE A 220 22.73 -15.12 -22.55
N ILE A 221 22.47 -15.81 -23.64
CA ILE A 221 23.42 -16.68 -24.32
C ILE A 221 23.53 -16.20 -25.76
N ALA A 222 24.75 -15.84 -26.15
CA ALA A 222 25.07 -15.32 -27.47
C ALA A 222 26.04 -16.25 -28.23
N ARG A 223 25.99 -16.17 -29.54
CA ARG A 223 27.06 -16.66 -30.38
C ARG A 223 28.15 -15.58 -30.53
N VAL A 224 29.34 -15.84 -30.00
CA VAL A 224 30.49 -14.98 -30.13
C VAL A 224 31.26 -15.27 -31.42
N SER A 225 31.41 -16.59 -31.73
CA SER A 225 31.93 -17.09 -32.98
C SER A 225 31.28 -18.40 -33.38
N ASP A 226 31.71 -19.03 -34.46
CA ASP A 226 31.15 -20.33 -34.86
C ASP A 226 31.38 -21.46 -33.85
N SER A 227 32.46 -21.37 -33.05
CA SER A 227 32.79 -22.32 -31.99
C SER A 227 32.56 -21.79 -30.58
N CYS A 228 32.44 -20.48 -30.40
CA CYS A 228 32.43 -19.87 -29.09
C CYS A 228 31.08 -19.30 -28.67
N ALA A 229 30.62 -19.74 -27.53
CA ALA A 229 29.42 -19.23 -26.84
C ALA A 229 29.75 -18.21 -25.78
N GLY A 230 28.99 -17.12 -25.69
CA GLY A 230 29.02 -16.16 -24.59
C GLY A 230 27.79 -16.36 -23.68
N ILE A 231 28.01 -16.44 -22.37
CA ILE A 231 26.96 -16.63 -21.36
C ILE A 231 27.04 -15.46 -20.38
N PHE A 232 26.00 -14.66 -20.33
CA PHE A 232 25.89 -13.52 -19.40
C PHE A 232 24.81 -13.77 -18.39
N ILE A 233 25.09 -13.52 -17.12
CA ILE A 233 24.12 -13.57 -16.01
C ILE A 233 24.33 -12.34 -15.14
N CYS A 234 23.24 -11.70 -14.74
CA CYS A 234 23.30 -10.58 -13.82
C CYS A 234 22.10 -10.55 -12.86
N ASP A 235 22.29 -9.85 -11.74
CA ASP A 235 21.23 -9.46 -10.81
C ASP A 235 21.30 -7.95 -10.56
N VAL A 236 20.23 -7.27 -10.89
CA VAL A 236 20.08 -5.82 -10.71
C VAL A 236 19.49 -5.55 -9.34
N MET A 237 20.11 -4.71 -8.54
CA MET A 237 19.64 -4.31 -7.24
C MET A 237 18.16 -3.87 -7.25
N GLY A 238 17.35 -4.47 -6.37
CA GLY A 238 15.94 -4.16 -6.23
C GLY A 238 15.04 -5.05 -7.09
N HIS A 239 13.77 -4.68 -7.16
CA HIS A 239 12.74 -5.44 -7.89
C HIS A 239 11.77 -4.49 -8.58
N GLY A 240 11.01 -5.01 -9.51
CA GLY A 240 9.97 -4.29 -10.24
C GLY A 240 10.48 -3.60 -11.50
N VAL A 241 9.73 -2.63 -11.98
CA VAL A 241 9.91 -2.01 -13.31
C VAL A 241 11.31 -1.41 -13.50
N ARG A 242 11.90 -0.83 -12.45
CA ARG A 242 13.24 -0.20 -12.56
C ARG A 242 14.32 -1.21 -12.89
N SER A 243 14.36 -2.33 -12.17
CA SER A 243 15.34 -3.40 -12.43
C SER A 243 15.11 -4.04 -13.81
N ALA A 244 13.86 -4.24 -14.23
CA ALA A 244 13.52 -4.74 -15.55
C ALA A 244 13.98 -3.82 -16.70
N LEU A 245 13.88 -2.52 -16.53
CA LEU A 245 14.40 -1.56 -17.51
C LEU A 245 15.94 -1.68 -17.64
N ILE A 246 16.64 -1.85 -16.52
CA ILE A 246 18.11 -2.04 -16.54
C ILE A 246 18.48 -3.37 -17.22
N THR A 247 17.75 -4.46 -16.97
CA THR A 247 18.00 -5.73 -17.67
C THR A 247 17.78 -5.60 -19.17
N SER A 248 16.77 -4.85 -19.61
CA SER A 248 16.53 -4.55 -21.02
C SER A 248 17.65 -3.73 -21.65
N MET A 249 18.17 -2.74 -20.91
CA MET A 249 19.32 -1.94 -21.35
C MET A 249 20.58 -2.80 -21.47
N LEU A 250 20.88 -3.64 -20.48
CA LEU A 250 22.01 -4.57 -20.51
C LEU A 250 21.91 -5.52 -21.72
N ARG A 251 20.73 -6.04 -22.01
CA ARG A 251 20.49 -6.88 -23.20
C ARG A 251 20.86 -6.16 -24.50
N ALA A 252 20.40 -4.92 -24.65
CA ALA A 252 20.70 -4.12 -25.84
C ALA A 252 22.20 -3.78 -25.94
N LEU A 253 22.86 -3.44 -24.82
CA LEU A 253 24.28 -3.17 -24.80
C LEU A 253 25.11 -4.39 -25.19
N ILE A 254 24.80 -5.58 -24.66
CA ILE A 254 25.53 -6.83 -24.97
C ILE A 254 25.41 -7.18 -26.46
N GLU A 255 24.24 -7.02 -27.06
CA GLU A 255 24.07 -7.25 -28.51
C GLU A 255 24.89 -6.30 -29.37
N GLY A 256 25.10 -5.06 -28.90
CA GLY A 256 25.84 -4.06 -29.63
C GLY A 256 27.39 -4.25 -29.60
N LEU A 257 27.91 -5.11 -28.71
CA LEU A 257 29.36 -5.21 -28.48
C LEU A 257 30.10 -6.09 -29.49
N GLY A 258 29.41 -6.89 -30.29
CA GLY A 258 30.03 -7.62 -31.40
C GLY A 258 31.30 -8.40 -31.04
N SER A 259 32.45 -8.04 -31.65
CA SER A 259 33.72 -8.73 -31.45
C SER A 259 34.33 -8.54 -30.04
N GLU A 260 33.96 -7.51 -29.30
CA GLU A 260 34.39 -7.32 -27.91
C GLU A 260 33.86 -8.40 -26.97
N ALA A 261 32.80 -9.08 -27.36
CA ALA A 261 32.22 -10.19 -26.63
C ALA A 261 33.13 -11.43 -26.51
N ALA A 262 34.21 -11.51 -27.29
CA ALA A 262 35.21 -12.59 -27.21
C ALA A 262 36.06 -12.54 -25.94
N ASP A 263 36.26 -11.36 -25.37
CA ASP A 263 37.02 -11.15 -24.14
C ASP A 263 36.10 -10.74 -22.99
N PRO A 264 35.90 -11.64 -21.99
CA PRO A 264 35.00 -11.36 -20.87
C PRO A 264 35.33 -10.08 -20.10
N GLY A 265 36.63 -9.76 -19.90
CA GLY A 265 37.04 -8.57 -19.18
C GLY A 265 36.74 -7.30 -19.93
N GLN A 266 37.03 -7.27 -21.25
CA GLN A 266 36.70 -6.12 -22.09
C GLN A 266 35.18 -5.86 -22.13
N LEU A 267 34.41 -6.91 -22.33
CA LEU A 267 32.97 -6.81 -22.34
C LEU A 267 32.44 -6.22 -21.01
N MET A 268 32.83 -6.77 -19.87
CA MET A 268 32.39 -6.31 -18.57
C MET A 268 32.82 -4.86 -18.29
N THR A 269 34.01 -4.46 -18.69
CA THR A 269 34.51 -3.08 -18.58
C THR A 269 33.65 -2.12 -19.41
N ARG A 270 33.36 -2.51 -20.66
CA ARG A 270 32.53 -1.71 -21.57
C ARG A 270 31.11 -1.55 -21.03
N LEU A 271 30.48 -2.66 -20.62
CA LEU A 271 29.15 -2.62 -20.01
C LEU A 271 29.08 -1.72 -18.78
N ASN A 272 30.09 -1.80 -17.90
CA ASN A 272 30.16 -0.92 -16.72
C ASN A 272 30.27 0.55 -17.09
N SER A 273 31.10 0.89 -18.10
CA SER A 273 31.25 2.26 -18.57
C SER A 273 29.97 2.83 -19.16
N GLU A 274 29.32 2.08 -20.06
CA GLU A 274 28.07 2.50 -20.70
C GLU A 274 26.92 2.62 -19.67
N LEU A 275 26.74 1.60 -18.82
CA LEU A 275 25.70 1.60 -17.79
C LEU A 275 25.90 2.75 -16.80
N THR A 276 27.15 2.99 -16.36
CA THR A 276 27.48 4.10 -15.46
C THR A 276 27.17 5.44 -16.10
N SER A 277 27.49 5.61 -17.39
CA SER A 277 27.18 6.84 -18.13
C SER A 277 25.69 7.12 -18.18
N ILE A 278 24.87 6.09 -18.41
CA ILE A 278 23.42 6.21 -18.46
C ILE A 278 22.85 6.51 -17.08
N LEU A 279 23.29 5.77 -16.05
CA LEU A 279 22.75 5.90 -14.68
C LEU A 279 23.14 7.22 -14.02
N LYS A 280 24.30 7.79 -14.31
CA LYS A 280 24.69 9.14 -13.82
C LYS A 280 23.68 10.22 -14.19
N GLN A 281 23.03 10.09 -15.34
CA GLN A 281 22.03 11.07 -15.79
C GLN A 281 20.74 11.00 -14.97
N THR A 282 20.45 9.86 -14.35
CA THR A 282 19.21 9.65 -13.57
C THR A 282 19.34 10.07 -12.11
N GLY A 283 20.55 10.38 -11.62
CA GLY A 283 20.81 10.70 -10.21
C GLY A 283 20.54 9.54 -9.23
N THR A 284 20.31 8.32 -9.75
CA THR A 284 19.97 7.14 -8.95
C THR A 284 21.21 6.27 -8.74
N VAL A 285 21.47 5.89 -7.49
CA VAL A 285 22.49 4.88 -7.17
C VAL A 285 21.88 3.50 -7.38
N LEU A 286 22.39 2.76 -8.34
CA LEU A 286 21.90 1.44 -8.71
C LEU A 286 23.11 0.52 -8.93
N PHE A 287 23.04 -0.70 -8.40
CA PHE A 287 24.11 -1.70 -8.55
C PHE A 287 23.60 -2.88 -9.37
N VAL A 288 24.50 -3.42 -10.19
CA VAL A 288 24.29 -4.66 -10.92
C VAL A 288 25.44 -5.59 -10.59
N THR A 289 25.16 -6.79 -10.17
CA THR A 289 26.13 -7.86 -10.11
C THR A 289 26.06 -8.67 -11.40
N ALA A 290 27.18 -9.04 -11.99
CA ALA A 290 27.19 -9.78 -13.23
C ALA A 290 28.36 -10.74 -13.34
N VAL A 291 28.16 -11.79 -14.13
CA VAL A 291 29.23 -12.68 -14.62
C VAL A 291 29.05 -12.89 -16.10
N TYR A 292 30.13 -12.87 -16.82
CA TYR A 292 30.17 -13.21 -18.23
C TYR A 292 31.24 -14.28 -18.49
N CYS A 293 30.82 -15.35 -19.16
CA CYS A 293 31.68 -16.46 -19.52
C CYS A 293 31.69 -16.64 -21.04
N THR A 294 32.88 -16.96 -21.61
CA THR A 294 33.02 -17.48 -22.96
C THR A 294 33.45 -18.94 -22.90
N VAL A 295 32.83 -19.77 -23.72
CA VAL A 295 33.14 -21.22 -23.83
C VAL A 295 33.34 -21.58 -25.30
N ASP A 296 34.56 -22.02 -25.62
CA ASP A 296 34.89 -22.49 -26.95
C ASP A 296 34.58 -24.01 -27.05
N SER A 297 33.77 -24.37 -27.99
CA SER A 297 33.28 -25.77 -28.18
C SER A 297 34.30 -26.71 -28.84
N GLU A 298 35.33 -26.16 -29.48
CA GLU A 298 36.36 -26.97 -30.14
C GLU A 298 37.55 -27.19 -29.21
N THR A 299 37.99 -26.14 -28.50
CA THR A 299 39.16 -26.21 -27.60
C THR A 299 38.79 -26.60 -26.18
N GLY A 300 37.53 -26.46 -25.79
CA GLY A 300 37.07 -26.66 -24.43
C GLY A 300 37.53 -25.56 -23.46
N GLN A 301 38.05 -24.42 -23.97
CA GLN A 301 38.51 -23.32 -23.14
C GLN A 301 37.27 -22.54 -22.59
N LEU A 302 37.33 -22.22 -21.31
CA LEU A 302 36.37 -21.36 -20.63
C LEU A 302 37.14 -20.15 -20.06
N HIS A 303 36.69 -18.95 -20.44
CA HIS A 303 37.15 -17.70 -19.85
C HIS A 303 35.97 -17.03 -19.17
N PHE A 304 36.21 -16.34 -18.04
CA PHE A 304 35.13 -15.58 -17.41
C PHE A 304 35.64 -14.32 -16.72
N ALA A 305 34.74 -13.34 -16.60
CA ALA A 305 34.92 -12.17 -15.76
C ALA A 305 33.67 -11.98 -14.91
N ARG A 306 33.85 -11.51 -13.69
CA ARG A 306 32.72 -11.23 -12.79
C ARG A 306 32.84 -9.88 -12.14
N ALA A 307 31.66 -9.31 -11.79
CA ALA A 307 31.54 -8.04 -11.10
C ALA A 307 30.58 -8.25 -9.93
N GLY A 308 31.11 -8.60 -8.74
CA GLY A 308 30.33 -8.81 -7.54
C GLY A 308 29.29 -9.97 -7.58
N HIS A 309 29.23 -10.73 -8.67
CA HIS A 309 28.32 -11.88 -8.81
C HIS A 309 28.96 -13.16 -8.25
N PRO A 310 28.17 -14.13 -7.75
CA PRO A 310 28.70 -15.42 -7.33
C PRO A 310 29.54 -16.10 -8.44
N SER A 311 30.58 -16.82 -8.03
CA SER A 311 31.47 -17.50 -8.95
C SER A 311 30.76 -18.64 -9.70
N PRO A 312 31.10 -18.89 -10.97
CA PRO A 312 30.63 -20.06 -11.68
C PRO A 312 31.09 -21.36 -11.02
N LEU A 313 30.29 -22.38 -11.14
CA LEU A 313 30.58 -23.72 -10.64
C LEU A 313 30.85 -24.66 -11.81
N ARG A 314 31.89 -25.47 -11.72
CA ARG A 314 32.16 -26.56 -12.62
C ARG A 314 31.89 -27.89 -11.94
N MET A 315 31.11 -28.75 -12.58
CA MET A 315 30.95 -30.13 -12.14
C MET A 315 31.82 -31.04 -13.03
N CYS A 316 32.69 -31.81 -12.39
CA CYS A 316 33.50 -32.81 -13.08
C CYS A 316 32.70 -34.09 -13.25
N ASP A 317 32.61 -34.61 -14.50
CA ASP A 317 31.80 -35.78 -14.83
C ASP A 317 32.32 -37.08 -14.17
N GLU A 318 33.63 -37.21 -14.03
CA GLU A 318 34.26 -38.46 -13.55
C GLU A 318 33.94 -38.78 -12.10
N ASN A 319 33.87 -37.74 -11.25
CA ASN A 319 33.70 -37.90 -9.79
C ASN A 319 32.48 -37.18 -9.23
N LYS A 320 31.69 -36.49 -10.07
CA LYS A 320 30.54 -35.63 -9.66
C LYS A 320 30.93 -34.56 -8.64
N GLN A 321 32.22 -34.18 -8.53
CA GLN A 321 32.64 -33.11 -7.65
C GLN A 321 32.34 -31.75 -8.25
N ILE A 322 31.90 -30.81 -7.40
CA ILE A 322 31.62 -29.43 -7.75
C ILE A 322 32.83 -28.59 -7.36
N GLU A 323 33.39 -27.91 -8.31
CA GLU A 323 34.48 -26.96 -8.13
C GLU A 323 33.98 -25.53 -8.33
N VAL A 324 34.34 -24.65 -7.40
CA VAL A 324 34.07 -23.20 -7.55
C VAL A 324 35.18 -22.64 -8.43
N LEU A 325 34.79 -22.03 -9.54
CA LEU A 325 35.73 -21.35 -10.40
C LEU A 325 36.11 -20.00 -9.77
N SER A 326 37.24 -19.96 -9.06
CA SER A 326 37.70 -18.76 -8.36
C SER A 326 38.83 -18.08 -9.15
N GLY A 327 38.73 -16.77 -9.23
CA GLY A 327 39.79 -15.93 -9.75
C GLY A 327 40.86 -15.54 -8.72
N GLN A 328 41.98 -15.04 -9.19
CA GLN A 328 43.14 -14.69 -8.34
C GLN A 328 43.07 -13.29 -7.72
N SER A 329 41.97 -12.57 -7.61
CA SER A 329 41.94 -11.32 -6.87
C SER A 329 40.65 -11.06 -6.08
N ASP A 330 40.88 -10.67 -4.83
CA ASP A 330 39.92 -10.17 -3.89
C ASP A 330 39.60 -8.69 -4.16
N SER A 331 38.55 -8.36 -4.90
CA SER A 331 37.98 -7.02 -4.83
C SER A 331 36.47 -7.04 -5.04
N ASP A 332 35.81 -7.08 -3.91
CA ASP A 332 34.39 -6.81 -3.80
C ASP A 332 34.09 -5.33 -4.04
N ARG A 333 33.46 -4.98 -5.13
CA ARG A 333 32.51 -3.86 -5.34
C ARG A 333 32.60 -3.24 -6.72
N LEU A 334 31.43 -3.13 -7.35
CA LEU A 334 31.17 -2.41 -8.60
C LEU A 334 31.21 -0.87 -8.44
N SER A 335 32.32 -0.31 -7.99
CA SER A 335 32.63 1.12 -8.20
C SER A 335 34.01 1.33 -8.82
N ALA A 336 34.75 0.24 -9.01
CA ALA A 336 36.00 0.24 -9.76
C ALA A 336 36.12 -1.13 -10.41
N CYS A 337 36.09 -1.15 -11.73
CA CYS A 337 36.29 -2.32 -12.55
C CYS A 337 37.60 -3.04 -12.20
N CYS A 338 37.52 -4.12 -11.45
CA CYS A 338 38.63 -5.04 -11.29
C CYS A 338 38.41 -6.17 -12.29
N GLN A 339 39.23 -6.16 -13.33
CA GLN A 339 39.28 -7.19 -14.36
C GLN A 339 40.00 -8.40 -13.80
N GLU A 340 39.26 -9.47 -13.55
CA GLU A 340 39.85 -10.78 -13.36
C GLU A 340 39.70 -11.57 -14.65
N HIS A 341 40.76 -11.72 -15.39
CA HIS A 341 40.89 -12.63 -16.50
C HIS A 341 41.34 -13.98 -15.97
N ILE A 342 40.51 -15.00 -16.13
CA ILE A 342 40.89 -16.35 -15.77
C ILE A 342 40.65 -17.23 -16.99
N THR A 343 41.75 -17.88 -17.39
CA THR A 343 41.71 -18.93 -18.39
C THR A 343 41.68 -20.28 -17.68
N ILE A 344 40.62 -21.00 -17.83
CA ILE A 344 40.53 -22.39 -17.37
C ILE A 344 40.49 -23.27 -18.60
N GLN A 345 41.49 -24.16 -18.72
CA GLN A 345 41.45 -25.22 -19.71
C GLN A 345 40.50 -26.30 -19.26
N VAL A 346 39.39 -26.42 -19.93
CA VAL A 346 38.51 -27.58 -19.79
C VAL A 346 39.04 -28.68 -20.68
N PRO A 347 39.28 -29.90 -20.20
CA PRO A 347 39.77 -30.99 -21.07
C PRO A 347 38.81 -31.17 -22.25
N PRO A 348 39.38 -31.54 -23.45
CA PRO A 348 38.53 -31.72 -24.62
C PRO A 348 37.43 -32.72 -24.29
N LEU A 349 36.21 -32.36 -24.59
CA LEU A 349 35.00 -33.18 -24.37
C LEU A 349 35.16 -34.53 -25.09
N SER A 350 35.50 -35.59 -24.36
CA SER A 350 35.36 -36.92 -24.85
C SER A 350 33.86 -37.12 -25.18
N ARG A 351 33.54 -37.89 -26.21
CA ARG A 351 32.18 -38.09 -26.74
C ARG A 351 31.10 -38.49 -25.71
N GLN A 352 31.44 -38.54 -24.42
CA GLN A 352 30.56 -38.92 -23.30
C GLN A 352 30.65 -37.96 -22.10
N GLY A 353 31.43 -36.88 -22.16
CA GLY A 353 31.60 -35.97 -21.01
C GLY A 353 30.77 -34.70 -21.18
N ILE A 354 29.82 -34.47 -20.31
CA ILE A 354 29.01 -33.26 -20.22
C ILE A 354 29.63 -32.39 -19.14
N ALA A 355 30.25 -31.27 -19.51
CA ALA A 355 30.61 -30.24 -18.53
C ALA A 355 29.35 -29.48 -18.16
N SER A 356 28.88 -29.65 -16.93
CA SER A 356 27.78 -28.87 -16.38
C SER A 356 28.35 -27.68 -15.66
N CYS A 357 28.05 -26.48 -16.12
CA CYS A 357 28.38 -25.24 -15.43
C CYS A 357 27.13 -24.74 -14.71
N CYS A 358 27.08 -24.87 -13.39
CA CYS A 358 26.02 -24.31 -12.56
C CYS A 358 26.48 -22.95 -12.05
N LEU A 359 25.70 -21.91 -12.29
CA LEU A 359 25.94 -20.57 -11.76
C LEU A 359 24.98 -20.34 -10.58
N PRO A 360 25.48 -20.20 -9.34
CA PRO A 360 24.61 -19.98 -8.19
C PRO A 360 24.09 -18.55 -8.16
N MET A 361 22.83 -18.42 -7.80
CA MET A 361 22.25 -17.17 -7.33
C MET A 361 22.29 -17.13 -5.81
N ASP A 362 22.21 -15.93 -5.22
CA ASP A 362 22.21 -15.68 -3.78
C ASP A 362 21.34 -16.69 -3.01
N SER A 363 21.84 -17.17 -1.88
CA SER A 363 21.24 -18.22 -1.05
C SER A 363 19.85 -17.90 -0.50
N SER A 364 19.38 -16.67 -0.63
CA SER A 364 18.01 -16.24 -0.30
C SER A 364 17.05 -16.33 -1.48
N LYS A 365 17.54 -16.52 -2.72
CA LYS A 365 16.75 -16.58 -3.95
C LYS A 365 17.21 -17.77 -4.82
N ARG A 366 16.27 -18.56 -5.21
CA ARG A 366 16.29 -19.84 -5.88
C ARG A 366 17.31 -20.01 -7.03
N ARG A 367 17.88 -21.19 -7.13
CA ARG A 367 18.99 -21.66 -7.97
C ARG A 367 18.71 -21.59 -9.47
N MET A 368 19.69 -21.12 -10.25
CA MET A 368 19.73 -21.26 -11.69
C MET A 368 20.81 -22.31 -12.05
N ALA A 369 20.46 -23.31 -12.80
CA ALA A 369 21.38 -24.34 -13.25
C ALA A 369 21.42 -24.36 -14.80
N VAL A 370 22.62 -24.31 -15.37
CA VAL A 370 22.84 -24.63 -16.77
C VAL A 370 23.33 -26.08 -16.80
N ALA A 371 22.43 -27.01 -17.04
CA ALA A 371 22.73 -28.43 -17.03
C ALA A 371 22.62 -29.06 -18.44
N GLY A 372 23.60 -29.81 -18.82
CA GLY A 372 23.49 -30.68 -19.98
C GLY A 372 22.82 -32.01 -19.62
N SER A 373 22.06 -32.52 -20.59
CA SER A 373 21.05 -33.56 -20.43
C SER A 373 21.56 -34.93 -20.00
N SER A 374 20.89 -35.57 -19.05
CA SER A 374 20.25 -36.89 -19.13
C SER A 374 19.50 -37.18 -17.84
N GLU A 375 18.21 -37.50 -18.01
CA GLU A 375 17.32 -38.19 -17.06
C GLU A 375 17.33 -37.77 -15.61
N TRP A 376 16.41 -36.84 -15.28
CA TRP A 376 15.85 -36.73 -13.92
C TRP A 376 14.53 -37.52 -13.88
N THR A 377 14.58 -38.74 -13.39
CA THR A 377 13.43 -39.46 -12.80
C THR A 377 13.64 -39.40 -11.30
N GLY A 378 12.70 -38.71 -10.60
CA GLY A 378 12.67 -38.68 -9.12
C GLY A 378 12.06 -37.41 -8.61
#